data_11cdc12fd3cb0049a8da6b4923ca633b
#
_entry.id   11cdc12fd3cb0049a8da6b4923ca633b
#
_cell.length_a   1.000
_cell.length_b   1.000
_cell.length_c   1.000
_cell.angle_alpha   90.00
_cell.angle_beta   90.00
_cell.angle_gamma   90.00
#
_symmetry.space_group_name_H-M   'P 1'
#
loop_
_entity.id
_entity.type
_entity.pdbx_description
1 polymer ?
#
loop_
_entity_poly.entity_id
_entity_poly.type
_entity_poly.pdbx_seq_one_letter_code
_entity_poly.pdbx_strand_id
1 'polypeptide(L)'
;MKKISALLFLSGFIFSLVADDHAEKPLKGLLVTGGGHHDYGFQQNVIMEGISQRLPVKWTVMFDMDPRESKSKLSKEGWSDGYDFVFYNHCFAREDDKAFIDSIVKVHEDGVPAIAMHCAMHSYHIFIKDQKPEEKSWNKLMGVHSHGHGPHVPFDVTKVSEYADHPAIKDMPDKWRTPKGELYFILKVLDGTKVLAYGDNGPKHKPEKPQACVWVNQYGKGKVFATSIGHHNETVSTKEFLDLITSGVRWATGR
;
A
#
# COMPACT_ATOMS: atom_id res chain seq x y z
N MET A 1 -33.35 -74.76 25.52
CA MET A 1 -33.30 -73.68 24.55
C MET A 1 -32.90 -72.40 25.31
N LYS A 2 -31.61 -71.96 25.24
CA LYS A 2 -31.09 -70.78 25.95
C LYS A 2 -31.09 -69.63 24.96
N LYS A 3 -31.82 -68.54 25.30
CA LYS A 3 -31.81 -67.27 24.56
C LYS A 3 -30.62 -66.45 25.02
N ILE A 4 -29.72 -66.12 24.07
CA ILE A 4 -28.60 -65.19 24.29
C ILE A 4 -29.07 -63.81 23.79
N SER A 5 -29.18 -62.86 24.72
CA SER A 5 -29.44 -61.47 24.39
C SER A 5 -28.10 -60.78 24.15
N ALA A 6 -27.88 -60.25 22.94
CA ALA A 6 -26.73 -59.43 22.60
C ALA A 6 -27.04 -57.99 22.95
N LEU A 7 -26.22 -57.41 23.81
CA LEU A 7 -26.25 -56.00 24.19
C LEU A 7 -25.31 -55.22 23.25
N LEU A 8 -25.88 -54.40 22.36
CA LEU A 8 -25.09 -53.50 21.51
C LEU A 8 -24.71 -52.25 22.34
N PHE A 9 -23.41 -52.06 22.60
CA PHE A 9 -22.87 -50.81 23.10
C PHE A 9 -22.64 -49.86 21.92
N LEU A 10 -23.45 -48.80 21.85
CA LEU A 10 -23.25 -47.70 20.92
C LEU A 10 -22.32 -46.66 21.59
N SER A 11 -21.02 -46.70 21.29
CA SER A 11 -20.08 -45.67 21.74
C SER A 11 -20.22 -44.45 20.84
N GLY A 12 -20.93 -43.45 21.32
CA GLY A 12 -20.99 -42.13 20.68
C GLY A 12 -19.66 -41.40 20.82
N PHE A 13 -18.93 -41.24 19.73
CA PHE A 13 -17.81 -40.33 19.65
C PHE A 13 -18.35 -38.89 19.60
N ILE A 14 -18.24 -38.17 20.72
CA ILE A 14 -18.48 -36.71 20.75
C ILE A 14 -17.23 -36.05 20.17
N PHE A 15 -17.29 -35.64 18.91
CA PHE A 15 -16.32 -34.69 18.36
C PHE A 15 -16.57 -33.34 19.01
N SER A 16 -15.80 -32.99 20.04
CA SER A 16 -15.66 -31.59 20.49
C SER A 16 -14.98 -30.80 19.37
N LEU A 17 -15.73 -30.00 18.65
CA LEU A 17 -15.20 -28.91 17.85
C LEU A 17 -14.58 -27.91 18.84
N VAL A 18 -13.28 -28.03 19.09
CA VAL A 18 -12.51 -26.96 19.70
C VAL A 18 -12.47 -25.87 18.64
N ALA A 19 -13.26 -24.83 18.80
CA ALA A 19 -13.14 -23.62 18.01
C ALA A 19 -11.72 -23.09 18.27
N ASP A 20 -10.94 -22.97 17.20
CA ASP A 20 -9.59 -22.43 17.24
C ASP A 20 -9.69 -20.93 17.59
N ASP A 21 -9.50 -20.61 18.88
CA ASP A 21 -9.63 -19.26 19.44
C ASP A 21 -8.42 -18.36 19.09
N HIS A 22 -7.63 -18.79 18.07
CA HIS A 22 -6.45 -18.10 17.56
C HIS A 22 -6.69 -17.36 16.23
N ALA A 23 -7.94 -17.07 15.87
CA ALA A 23 -8.20 -16.22 14.70
C ALA A 23 -7.56 -14.83 14.91
N GLU A 24 -6.60 -14.49 14.06
CA GLU A 24 -5.89 -13.22 14.12
C GLU A 24 -6.89 -12.05 14.07
N LYS A 25 -6.84 -11.16 15.08
CA LYS A 25 -7.76 -10.00 15.13
C LYS A 25 -7.59 -9.15 13.87
N PRO A 26 -8.67 -8.85 13.13
CA PRO A 26 -8.58 -8.04 11.92
C PRO A 26 -7.98 -6.66 12.19
N LEU A 27 -7.05 -6.24 11.34
CA LEU A 27 -6.58 -4.86 11.29
C LEU A 27 -7.72 -3.94 10.84
N LYS A 28 -7.68 -2.69 11.28
CA LYS A 28 -8.57 -1.62 10.81
C LYS A 28 -7.81 -0.75 9.82
N GLY A 29 -8.13 -0.88 8.54
CA GLY A 29 -7.51 -0.09 7.47
C GLY A 29 -8.41 1.06 7.02
N LEU A 30 -7.86 2.27 6.88
CA LEU A 30 -8.50 3.37 6.18
C LEU A 30 -7.92 3.45 4.77
N LEU A 31 -8.75 3.26 3.76
CA LEU A 31 -8.39 3.49 2.35
C LEU A 31 -8.82 4.90 1.95
N VAL A 32 -7.85 5.77 1.70
CA VAL A 32 -8.06 7.11 1.11
C VAL A 32 -7.81 6.98 -0.39
N THR A 33 -8.85 7.17 -1.21
CA THR A 33 -8.78 6.93 -2.65
C THR A 33 -9.59 7.95 -3.43
N GLY A 34 -9.20 8.20 -4.69
CA GLY A 34 -9.92 9.12 -5.57
C GLY A 34 -9.05 10.17 -6.26
N GLY A 35 -9.66 11.29 -6.65
CA GLY A 35 -9.04 12.28 -7.52
C GLY A 35 -9.16 11.93 -8.99
N GLY A 36 -8.22 12.37 -9.82
CA GLY A 36 -8.22 12.12 -11.26
C GLY A 36 -7.21 11.07 -11.71
N HIS A 37 -7.25 10.72 -12.99
CA HIS A 37 -6.23 9.96 -13.74
C HIS A 37 -6.29 8.43 -13.67
N HIS A 38 -7.00 7.82 -12.71
CA HIS A 38 -7.05 6.35 -12.56
C HIS A 38 -8.47 5.85 -12.31
N ASP A 39 -8.70 4.54 -12.51
CA ASP A 39 -9.97 3.87 -12.23
C ASP A 39 -10.03 3.48 -10.73
N TYR A 40 -10.12 4.50 -9.87
CA TYR A 40 -10.16 4.30 -8.42
C TYR A 40 -11.36 3.47 -7.96
N GLY A 41 -12.48 3.57 -8.67
CA GLY A 41 -13.69 2.78 -8.38
C GLY A 41 -13.44 1.27 -8.50
N PHE A 42 -12.69 0.84 -9.51
CA PHE A 42 -12.26 -0.54 -9.69
C PHE A 42 -11.13 -0.89 -8.72
N GLN A 43 -10.09 -0.07 -8.67
CA GLN A 43 -8.88 -0.35 -7.90
C GLN A 43 -9.15 -0.52 -6.40
N GLN A 44 -10.04 0.29 -5.80
CA GLN A 44 -10.38 0.16 -4.38
C GLN A 44 -10.90 -1.24 -4.04
N ASN A 45 -11.78 -1.81 -4.88
CA ASN A 45 -12.35 -3.13 -4.65
C ASN A 45 -11.28 -4.21 -4.75
N VAL A 46 -10.46 -4.17 -5.80
CA VAL A 46 -9.36 -5.13 -6.01
C VAL A 46 -8.36 -5.09 -4.87
N ILE A 47 -7.97 -3.90 -4.41
CA ILE A 47 -7.03 -3.72 -3.29
C ILE A 47 -7.60 -4.29 -2.00
N MET A 48 -8.84 -3.91 -1.65
CA MET A 48 -9.47 -4.37 -0.41
C MET A 48 -9.68 -5.88 -0.40
N GLU A 49 -10.23 -6.45 -1.47
CA GLU A 49 -10.46 -7.88 -1.61
C GLU A 49 -9.14 -8.65 -1.62
N GLY A 50 -8.18 -8.17 -2.43
CA GLY A 50 -6.88 -8.81 -2.57
C GLY A 50 -6.08 -8.86 -1.28
N ILE A 51 -6.07 -7.79 -0.50
CA ILE A 51 -5.45 -7.76 0.82
C ILE A 51 -6.24 -8.64 1.80
N SER A 52 -7.58 -8.54 1.82
CA SER A 52 -8.42 -9.26 2.78
C SER A 52 -8.37 -10.79 2.60
N GLN A 53 -8.09 -11.28 1.39
CA GLN A 53 -7.84 -12.70 1.12
C GLN A 53 -6.52 -13.22 1.71
N ARG A 54 -5.60 -12.33 2.08
CA ARG A 54 -4.21 -12.62 2.53
C ARG A 54 -3.95 -12.21 3.97
N LEU A 55 -4.70 -11.22 4.47
CA LEU A 55 -4.54 -10.64 5.79
C LEU A 55 -5.91 -10.15 6.27
N PRO A 56 -6.41 -10.56 7.44
CA PRO A 56 -7.70 -10.07 7.94
C PRO A 56 -7.68 -8.55 8.13
N VAL A 57 -8.49 -7.82 7.36
CA VAL A 57 -8.63 -6.36 7.45
C VAL A 57 -10.10 -5.97 7.42
N LYS A 58 -10.49 -5.10 8.37
CA LYS A 58 -11.76 -4.37 8.33
C LYS A 58 -11.53 -3.00 7.73
N TRP A 59 -12.08 -2.77 6.55
CA TRP A 59 -11.88 -1.54 5.80
C TRP A 59 -12.90 -0.45 6.11
N THR A 60 -12.40 0.77 6.15
CA THR A 60 -13.17 2.00 5.95
C THR A 60 -12.65 2.65 4.66
N VAL A 61 -13.54 3.13 3.81
CA VAL A 61 -13.18 3.77 2.54
C VAL A 61 -13.58 5.24 2.57
N MET A 62 -12.63 6.09 2.23
CA MET A 62 -12.83 7.49 1.93
C MET A 62 -12.58 7.68 0.43
N PHE A 63 -13.66 7.60 -0.37
CA PHE A 63 -13.62 7.73 -1.82
C PHE A 63 -14.12 9.10 -2.22
N ASP A 64 -13.23 9.96 -2.70
CA ASP A 64 -13.55 11.32 -3.11
C ASP A 64 -12.91 11.64 -4.46
N MET A 65 -13.71 12.01 -5.44
CA MET A 65 -13.20 12.48 -6.74
C MET A 65 -12.80 13.96 -6.69
N ASP A 66 -13.41 14.74 -5.80
CA ASP A 66 -13.05 16.13 -5.55
C ASP A 66 -12.06 16.22 -4.37
N PRO A 67 -10.85 16.76 -4.57
CA PRO A 67 -9.87 16.91 -3.50
C PRO A 67 -10.38 17.77 -2.31
N ARG A 68 -11.35 18.69 -2.55
CA ARG A 68 -11.94 19.51 -1.49
C ARG A 68 -12.77 18.69 -0.51
N GLU A 69 -13.47 17.65 -1.00
CA GLU A 69 -14.22 16.73 -0.15
C GLU A 69 -13.28 15.92 0.73
N SER A 70 -12.22 15.35 0.14
CA SER A 70 -11.16 14.65 0.87
C SER A 70 -10.53 15.56 1.93
N LYS A 71 -10.18 16.81 1.56
CA LYS A 71 -9.63 17.80 2.48
C LYS A 71 -10.55 18.05 3.66
N SER A 72 -11.86 18.23 3.42
CA SER A 72 -12.83 18.50 4.49
C SER A 72 -12.94 17.35 5.49
N LYS A 73 -12.72 16.11 5.05
CA LYS A 73 -12.74 14.91 5.90
C LYS A 73 -11.43 14.73 6.67
N LEU A 74 -10.30 14.85 5.97
CA LEU A 74 -8.96 14.68 6.53
C LEU A 74 -8.49 15.85 7.42
N SER A 75 -9.19 17.00 7.38
CA SER A 75 -8.95 18.13 8.29
C SER A 75 -9.66 17.99 9.62
N LYS A 76 -10.50 16.98 9.81
CA LYS A 76 -11.19 16.77 11.09
C LYS A 76 -10.21 16.24 12.12
N GLU A 77 -10.28 16.76 13.33
CA GLU A 77 -9.54 16.21 14.47
C GLU A 77 -9.87 14.73 14.64
N GLY A 78 -8.86 13.90 14.87
CA GLY A 78 -9.02 12.46 15.06
C GLY A 78 -9.42 11.69 13.79
N TRP A 79 -9.25 12.22 12.59
CA TRP A 79 -9.65 11.54 11.34
C TRP A 79 -8.99 10.16 11.15
N SER A 80 -7.84 9.94 11.76
CA SER A 80 -7.09 8.68 11.72
C SER A 80 -7.28 7.80 12.96
N ASP A 81 -8.07 8.25 13.95
CA ASP A 81 -8.19 7.55 15.23
C ASP A 81 -8.80 6.16 15.08
N GLY A 82 -8.15 5.21 15.72
CA GLY A 82 -8.61 3.83 15.75
C GLY A 82 -8.32 3.01 14.49
N TYR A 83 -7.61 3.56 13.52
CA TYR A 83 -7.07 2.79 12.40
C TYR A 83 -5.65 2.29 12.70
N ASP A 84 -5.38 1.06 12.28
CA ASP A 84 -4.06 0.44 12.42
C ASP A 84 -3.11 0.87 11.29
N PHE A 85 -3.64 1.37 10.17
CA PHE A 85 -2.88 1.97 9.05
C PHE A 85 -3.80 2.78 8.13
N VAL A 86 -3.18 3.69 7.35
CA VAL A 86 -3.83 4.42 6.25
C VAL A 86 -3.21 3.99 4.92
N PHE A 87 -4.06 3.64 3.96
CA PHE A 87 -3.68 3.27 2.60
C PHE A 87 -4.06 4.40 1.63
N TYR A 88 -3.07 4.98 0.97
CA TYR A 88 -3.23 6.07 0.01
C TYR A 88 -3.18 5.55 -1.44
N ASN A 89 -4.33 5.54 -2.10
CA ASN A 89 -4.48 5.31 -3.54
C ASN A 89 -5.26 6.49 -4.14
N HIS A 90 -4.64 7.65 -4.28
CA HIS A 90 -5.30 8.88 -4.70
C HIS A 90 -4.38 9.78 -5.53
N CYS A 91 -4.95 10.74 -6.25
CA CYS A 91 -4.21 11.76 -6.98
C CYS A 91 -4.77 13.16 -6.71
N PHE A 92 -4.26 13.83 -5.69
CA PHE A 92 -4.62 15.20 -5.33
C PHE A 92 -3.46 16.17 -5.61
N ALA A 93 -2.95 16.13 -6.85
CA ALA A 93 -1.76 16.87 -7.27
C ALA A 93 -1.88 18.40 -7.09
N ARG A 94 -3.10 18.93 -7.16
CA ARG A 94 -3.36 20.38 -7.11
C ARG A 94 -3.55 20.93 -5.70
N GLU A 95 -3.65 20.07 -4.68
CA GLU A 95 -3.73 20.51 -3.30
C GLU A 95 -2.35 21.00 -2.83
N ASP A 96 -2.24 22.25 -2.44
CA ASP A 96 -1.00 22.94 -2.06
C ASP A 96 -1.09 23.68 -0.70
N ASP A 97 -2.19 23.48 0.04
CA ASP A 97 -2.31 24.01 1.40
C ASP A 97 -1.35 23.27 2.34
N LYS A 98 -0.25 23.93 2.66
CA LYS A 98 0.82 23.36 3.49
C LYS A 98 0.33 22.99 4.89
N ALA A 99 -0.51 23.81 5.51
CA ALA A 99 -1.00 23.55 6.87
C ALA A 99 -1.87 22.27 6.91
N PHE A 100 -2.71 22.09 5.89
CA PHE A 100 -3.48 20.87 5.72
C PHE A 100 -2.58 19.65 5.46
N ILE A 101 -1.62 19.77 4.55
CA ILE A 101 -0.68 18.68 4.23
C ILE A 101 0.14 18.30 5.48
N ASP A 102 0.63 19.26 6.22
CA ASP A 102 1.38 19.03 7.46
C ASP A 102 0.52 18.32 8.51
N SER A 103 -0.78 18.63 8.59
CA SER A 103 -1.71 17.96 9.50
C SER A 103 -1.94 16.48 9.15
N ILE A 104 -2.01 16.14 7.85
CA ILE A 104 -2.10 14.74 7.39
C ILE A 104 -0.81 13.99 7.75
N VAL A 105 0.33 14.59 7.44
CA VAL A 105 1.64 13.98 7.64
C VAL A 105 1.94 13.76 9.12
N LYS A 106 1.45 14.65 9.98
CA LYS A 106 1.64 14.60 11.43
C LYS A 106 1.13 13.30 12.06
N VAL A 107 0.02 12.73 11.60
CA VAL A 107 -0.50 11.48 12.18
C VAL A 107 0.46 10.30 11.94
N HIS A 108 1.21 10.33 10.83
CA HIS A 108 2.23 9.33 10.53
C HIS A 108 3.52 9.57 11.33
N GLU A 109 3.88 10.83 11.54
CA GLU A 109 4.98 11.18 12.44
C GLU A 109 4.72 10.65 13.86
N ASP A 110 3.46 10.69 14.31
CA ASP A 110 3.02 10.22 15.62
C ASP A 110 2.88 8.70 15.71
N GLY A 111 2.91 7.98 14.58
CA GLY A 111 3.05 6.53 14.58
C GLY A 111 2.04 5.73 13.75
N VAL A 112 1.03 6.36 13.15
CA VAL A 112 0.12 5.63 12.25
C VAL A 112 0.86 5.19 10.99
N PRO A 113 0.93 3.90 10.64
CA PRO A 113 1.56 3.43 9.43
C PRO A 113 0.91 3.98 8.15
N ALA A 114 1.74 4.31 7.14
CA ALA A 114 1.28 4.72 5.82
C ALA A 114 1.62 3.67 4.77
N ILE A 115 0.66 3.33 3.93
CA ILE A 115 0.85 2.56 2.71
C ILE A 115 0.50 3.48 1.55
N ALA A 116 1.37 3.63 0.56
CA ALA A 116 1.11 4.54 -0.54
C ALA A 116 1.43 3.89 -1.89
N MET A 117 0.55 4.12 -2.86
CA MET A 117 0.78 3.59 -4.19
C MET A 117 0.64 4.66 -5.27
N HIS A 118 1.44 4.51 -6.30
CA HIS A 118 1.37 5.17 -7.59
C HIS A 118 1.15 6.68 -7.47
N CYS A 119 -0.03 7.20 -7.83
CA CYS A 119 -0.28 8.64 -7.91
C CYS A 119 -0.28 9.35 -6.55
N ALA A 120 -0.32 8.63 -5.44
CA ALA A 120 -0.05 9.22 -4.13
C ALA A 120 1.32 9.92 -4.08
N MET A 121 2.31 9.44 -4.87
CA MET A 121 3.63 10.08 -5.02
C MET A 121 3.57 11.46 -5.68
N HIS A 122 2.54 11.76 -6.45
CA HIS A 122 2.33 13.04 -7.13
C HIS A 122 1.33 13.95 -6.42
N SER A 123 0.77 13.53 -5.29
CA SER A 123 -0.15 14.34 -4.49
C SER A 123 0.60 15.36 -3.63
N TYR A 124 -0.06 16.45 -3.28
CA TYR A 124 0.31 17.38 -2.20
C TYR A 124 1.66 18.09 -2.29
N HIS A 125 2.42 17.96 -3.39
CA HIS A 125 3.73 18.58 -3.45
C HIS A 125 4.04 19.34 -4.75
N ILE A 126 3.36 19.00 -5.87
CA ILE A 126 3.74 19.47 -7.21
C ILE A 126 3.63 21.00 -7.30
N PHE A 127 2.57 21.57 -6.75
CA PHE A 127 2.30 23.02 -6.83
C PHE A 127 2.91 23.86 -5.71
N ILE A 128 3.51 23.24 -4.69
CA ILE A 128 4.30 23.94 -3.67
C ILE A 128 5.65 24.31 -4.28
N LYS A 129 5.86 25.58 -4.61
CA LYS A 129 7.05 26.07 -5.34
C LYS A 129 8.07 26.79 -4.46
N ASP A 130 7.69 27.22 -3.28
CA ASP A 130 8.50 27.97 -2.32
C ASP A 130 9.36 27.08 -1.40
N GLN A 131 9.32 25.78 -1.59
CA GLN A 131 10.10 24.78 -0.83
C GLN A 131 10.89 23.88 -1.78
N LYS A 132 12.08 23.47 -1.36
CA LYS A 132 12.84 22.42 -2.03
C LYS A 132 12.12 21.07 -1.86
N PRO A 133 12.33 20.11 -2.78
CA PRO A 133 11.69 18.80 -2.70
C PRO A 133 11.86 18.11 -1.35
N GLU A 134 13.05 18.16 -0.77
CA GLU A 134 13.40 17.56 0.53
C GLU A 134 12.84 18.30 1.74
N GLU A 135 12.29 19.48 1.56
CA GLU A 135 11.65 20.28 2.62
C GLU A 135 10.16 20.03 2.71
N LYS A 136 9.53 19.56 1.62
CA LYS A 136 8.08 19.30 1.56
C LYS A 136 7.72 18.11 2.44
N SER A 137 6.78 18.31 3.35
CA SER A 137 6.39 17.29 4.34
C SER A 137 5.88 16.01 3.71
N TRP A 138 5.08 16.11 2.63
CA TRP A 138 4.61 14.93 1.90
C TRP A 138 5.74 14.12 1.26
N ASN A 139 6.74 14.79 0.65
CA ASN A 139 7.90 14.10 0.09
C ASN A 139 8.73 13.40 1.18
N LYS A 140 8.86 14.03 2.35
CA LYS A 140 9.52 13.41 3.52
C LYS A 140 8.79 12.15 3.97
N LEU A 141 7.45 12.21 4.07
CA LEU A 141 6.63 11.04 4.38
C LEU A 141 6.81 9.96 3.33
N MET A 142 6.67 10.30 2.04
CA MET A 142 6.83 9.34 0.94
C MET A 142 8.26 8.81 0.80
N GLY A 143 9.27 9.52 1.30
CA GLY A 143 10.68 9.16 1.18
C GLY A 143 11.30 9.44 -0.19
N VAL A 144 10.54 10.04 -1.12
CA VAL A 144 11.00 10.33 -2.48
C VAL A 144 10.44 11.66 -2.99
N HIS A 145 11.16 12.24 -3.96
CA HIS A 145 10.60 13.25 -4.85
C HIS A 145 10.41 12.64 -6.24
N SER A 146 9.17 12.57 -6.69
CA SER A 146 8.78 12.07 -8.00
C SER A 146 8.06 13.16 -8.78
N HIS A 147 8.32 13.24 -10.08
CA HIS A 147 7.60 14.15 -10.98
C HIS A 147 7.64 13.63 -12.42
N GLY A 148 6.45 13.28 -12.96
CA GLY A 148 6.31 12.74 -14.30
C GLY A 148 6.62 11.24 -14.38
N HIS A 149 6.44 10.69 -15.56
CA HIS A 149 6.50 9.26 -15.81
C HIS A 149 6.91 8.95 -17.25
N GLY A 150 7.26 7.69 -17.50
CA GLY A 150 7.50 7.14 -18.83
C GLY A 150 6.20 6.79 -19.56
N PRO A 151 6.30 6.09 -20.70
CA PRO A 151 5.15 5.61 -21.45
C PRO A 151 4.42 4.49 -20.70
N HIS A 152 3.17 4.24 -21.09
CA HIS A 152 2.34 3.15 -20.58
C HIS A 152 2.73 1.81 -21.23
N VAL A 153 3.84 1.24 -20.76
CA VAL A 153 4.38 -0.03 -21.26
C VAL A 153 4.69 -0.98 -20.10
N PRO A 154 4.70 -2.30 -20.34
CA PRO A 154 5.19 -3.26 -19.35
C PRO A 154 6.63 -2.95 -18.97
N PHE A 155 6.96 -3.06 -17.68
CA PHE A 155 8.35 -2.93 -17.21
C PHE A 155 8.73 -4.06 -16.26
N ASP A 156 10.02 -4.34 -16.20
CA ASP A 156 10.58 -5.32 -15.29
C ASP A 156 10.77 -4.71 -13.92
N VAL A 157 10.30 -5.41 -12.88
CA VAL A 157 10.54 -5.09 -11.46
C VAL A 157 11.54 -6.10 -10.93
N THR A 158 12.64 -5.62 -10.35
CA THR A 158 13.70 -6.48 -9.82
C THR A 158 14.03 -6.07 -8.38
N LYS A 159 14.02 -7.04 -7.46
CA LYS A 159 14.45 -6.81 -6.06
C LYS A 159 15.91 -6.35 -6.00
N VAL A 160 16.20 -5.50 -5.05
CA VAL A 160 17.57 -5.19 -4.64
C VAL A 160 18.09 -6.39 -3.84
N SER A 161 19.20 -7.00 -4.29
CA SER A 161 19.73 -8.24 -3.70
C SER A 161 20.06 -8.10 -2.22
N GLU A 162 20.56 -6.96 -1.78
CA GLU A 162 20.85 -6.65 -0.37
C GLU A 162 19.59 -6.73 0.51
N TYR A 163 18.40 -6.46 -0.05
CA TYR A 163 17.13 -6.43 0.67
C TYR A 163 16.15 -7.53 0.21
N ALA A 164 16.61 -8.56 -0.48
CA ALA A 164 15.73 -9.60 -1.05
C ALA A 164 14.83 -10.27 0.00
N ASP A 165 15.35 -10.43 1.22
CA ASP A 165 14.63 -11.03 2.36
C ASP A 165 13.89 -10.00 3.23
N HIS A 166 13.81 -8.72 2.80
CA HIS A 166 13.14 -7.71 3.60
C HIS A 166 11.64 -8.03 3.73
N PRO A 167 11.06 -8.02 4.96
CA PRO A 167 9.68 -8.47 5.19
C PRO A 167 8.62 -7.78 4.33
N ALA A 168 8.84 -6.52 3.95
CA ALA A 168 7.89 -5.75 3.13
C ALA A 168 7.79 -6.24 1.66
N ILE A 169 8.71 -7.10 1.20
CA ILE A 169 8.73 -7.65 -0.17
C ILE A 169 8.96 -9.16 -0.21
N LYS A 170 8.87 -9.84 0.94
CA LYS A 170 9.19 -11.28 1.02
C LYS A 170 8.38 -12.14 0.04
N ASP A 171 7.09 -11.81 -0.16
CA ASP A 171 6.17 -12.57 -1.00
C ASP A 171 6.19 -12.11 -2.48
N MET A 172 6.97 -11.08 -2.83
CA MET A 172 7.22 -10.68 -4.21
C MET A 172 8.28 -11.60 -4.84
N PRO A 173 8.16 -12.01 -6.10
CA PRO A 173 9.24 -12.73 -6.79
C PRO A 173 10.47 -11.83 -6.97
N ASP A 174 11.66 -12.42 -7.10
CA ASP A 174 12.93 -11.66 -7.28
C ASP A 174 12.90 -10.80 -8.53
N LYS A 175 12.23 -11.28 -9.57
CA LYS A 175 11.95 -10.53 -10.79
C LYS A 175 10.51 -10.77 -11.24
N TRP A 176 9.84 -9.69 -11.62
CA TRP A 176 8.46 -9.69 -12.12
C TRP A 176 8.33 -8.68 -13.26
N ARG A 177 7.57 -9.05 -14.31
CA ARG A 177 7.22 -8.10 -15.37
C ARG A 177 5.76 -7.69 -15.24
N THR A 178 5.52 -6.39 -15.12
CA THR A 178 4.14 -5.86 -15.07
C THR A 178 3.42 -6.13 -16.40
N PRO A 179 2.14 -6.54 -16.40
CA PRO A 179 1.37 -6.68 -17.65
C PRO A 179 1.26 -5.36 -18.43
N LYS A 180 1.13 -4.26 -17.70
CA LYS A 180 1.09 -2.90 -18.21
C LYS A 180 1.52 -1.94 -17.10
N GLY A 181 2.30 -0.92 -17.42
CA GLY A 181 2.85 -0.05 -16.39
C GLY A 181 2.97 1.39 -16.84
N GLU A 182 3.34 2.22 -15.89
CA GLU A 182 3.71 3.61 -16.04
C GLU A 182 4.83 3.87 -15.03
N LEU A 183 6.08 3.71 -15.49
CA LEU A 183 7.23 3.85 -14.58
C LEU A 183 7.50 5.33 -14.30
N TYR A 184 7.49 5.71 -13.02
CA TYR A 184 7.70 7.08 -12.56
C TYR A 184 9.16 7.50 -12.63
N PHE A 185 9.38 8.79 -12.89
CA PHE A 185 10.69 9.42 -12.70
C PHE A 185 10.87 9.74 -11.21
N ILE A 186 11.75 9.01 -10.55
CA ILE A 186 12.16 9.29 -9.18
C ILE A 186 13.38 10.22 -9.24
N LEU A 187 13.14 11.50 -9.06
CA LEU A 187 14.17 12.53 -9.20
C LEU A 187 15.12 12.56 -8.01
N LYS A 188 14.63 12.16 -6.84
CA LYS A 188 15.44 12.07 -5.61
C LYS A 188 14.85 11.02 -4.68
N VAL A 189 15.70 10.14 -4.17
CA VAL A 189 15.42 9.31 -2.99
C VAL A 189 15.95 10.08 -1.78
N LEU A 190 15.11 10.30 -0.77
CA LEU A 190 15.47 11.06 0.41
C LEU A 190 16.23 10.20 1.43
N ASP A 191 17.01 10.86 2.29
CA ASP A 191 17.80 10.19 3.31
C ASP A 191 16.92 9.34 4.24
N GLY A 192 17.41 8.15 4.58
CA GLY A 192 16.68 7.18 5.40
C GLY A 192 15.74 6.24 4.64
N THR A 193 15.41 6.56 3.38
CA THR A 193 14.59 5.69 2.53
C THR A 193 15.39 4.50 2.02
N LYS A 194 14.84 3.28 2.15
CA LYS A 194 15.43 2.06 1.62
C LYS A 194 14.69 1.62 0.37
N VAL A 195 15.36 1.66 -0.76
CA VAL A 195 14.81 1.14 -2.04
C VAL A 195 14.92 -0.38 -2.04
N LEU A 196 13.79 -1.06 -2.17
CA LEU A 196 13.68 -2.51 -2.13
C LEU A 196 13.61 -3.15 -3.53
N ALA A 197 13.10 -2.41 -4.52
CA ALA A 197 13.07 -2.86 -5.91
C ALA A 197 13.17 -1.69 -6.88
N TYR A 198 13.75 -2.00 -8.06
CA TYR A 198 13.83 -1.09 -9.19
C TYR A 198 12.95 -1.57 -10.34
N GLY A 199 12.32 -0.62 -11.03
CA GLY A 199 11.60 -0.82 -12.28
C GLY A 199 12.45 -0.41 -13.48
N ASP A 200 12.39 -1.16 -14.59
CA ASP A 200 13.14 -0.92 -15.81
C ASP A 200 12.24 -1.08 -17.05
N ASN A 201 12.08 0.00 -17.81
CA ASN A 201 11.33 0.02 -19.07
C ASN A 201 12.15 -0.56 -20.25
N GLY A 202 13.43 -0.87 -20.03
CA GLY A 202 14.36 -1.23 -21.06
C GLY A 202 14.87 -0.03 -21.89
N PRO A 203 15.85 -0.25 -22.78
CA PRO A 203 16.63 0.82 -23.40
C PRO A 203 15.87 1.67 -24.43
N LYS A 204 14.67 1.24 -24.82
CA LYS A 204 13.86 1.93 -25.85
C LYS A 204 12.89 2.96 -25.27
N HIS A 205 12.72 3.01 -23.95
CA HIS A 205 11.70 3.82 -23.29
C HIS A 205 12.29 4.69 -22.17
N LYS A 206 11.66 5.84 -21.94
CA LYS A 206 11.97 6.67 -20.76
C LYS A 206 11.26 6.08 -19.52
N PRO A 207 11.87 6.17 -18.35
CA PRO A 207 13.25 6.58 -18.09
C PRO A 207 14.25 5.57 -18.67
N GLU A 208 15.40 6.05 -19.11
CA GLU A 208 16.47 5.21 -19.70
C GLU A 208 17.25 4.38 -18.65
N LYS A 209 17.07 4.73 -17.39
CA LYS A 209 17.70 4.06 -16.25
C LYS A 209 16.64 3.50 -15.34
N PRO A 210 16.91 2.37 -14.67
CA PRO A 210 16.01 1.84 -13.65
C PRO A 210 15.66 2.89 -12.61
N GLN A 211 14.40 2.89 -12.19
CA GLN A 211 13.86 3.79 -11.19
C GLN A 211 13.44 3.03 -9.94
N ALA A 212 13.61 3.63 -8.76
CA ALA A 212 13.02 3.07 -7.55
C ALA A 212 11.52 2.89 -7.76
N CYS A 213 11.00 1.68 -7.57
CA CYS A 213 9.57 1.41 -7.73
C CYS A 213 8.92 0.78 -6.51
N VAL A 214 9.70 0.25 -5.56
CA VAL A 214 9.24 -0.20 -4.23
C VAL A 214 10.26 0.23 -3.20
N TRP A 215 9.80 0.82 -2.10
CA TRP A 215 10.67 1.26 -1.02
C TRP A 215 9.94 1.32 0.31
N VAL A 216 10.72 1.43 1.38
CA VAL A 216 10.23 1.71 2.73
C VAL A 216 10.91 2.95 3.28
N ASN A 217 10.20 3.66 4.15
CA ASN A 217 10.68 4.84 4.84
C ASN A 217 10.25 4.78 6.32
N GLN A 218 10.98 5.47 7.17
CA GLN A 218 10.60 5.73 8.55
C GLN A 218 10.33 7.22 8.70
N TYR A 219 9.10 7.60 9.08
CA TYR A 219 8.76 9.00 9.30
C TYR A 219 8.29 9.19 10.75
N GLY A 220 9.10 9.85 11.56
CA GLY A 220 8.89 9.89 13.00
C GLY A 220 8.78 8.47 13.58
N LYS A 221 7.63 8.14 14.18
CA LYS A 221 7.32 6.81 14.71
C LYS A 221 6.63 5.90 13.68
N GLY A 222 6.11 6.46 12.58
CA GLY A 222 5.33 5.73 11.58
C GLY A 222 6.23 5.05 10.54
N LYS A 223 5.91 3.80 10.22
CA LYS A 223 6.49 3.07 9.09
C LYS A 223 5.73 3.40 7.82
N VAL A 224 6.46 3.60 6.72
CA VAL A 224 5.89 3.90 5.41
C VAL A 224 6.34 2.86 4.40
N PHE A 225 5.39 2.16 3.80
CA PHE A 225 5.63 1.35 2.61
C PHE A 225 5.07 2.07 1.40
N ALA A 226 5.84 2.15 0.33
CA ALA A 226 5.39 2.84 -0.87
C ALA A 226 5.85 2.14 -2.15
N THR A 227 5.01 2.24 -3.20
CA THR A 227 5.32 1.75 -4.53
C THR A 227 4.81 2.71 -5.60
N SER A 228 5.63 2.94 -6.65
CA SER A 228 5.19 3.69 -7.84
C SER A 228 4.43 2.82 -8.84
N ILE A 229 4.29 1.52 -8.59
CA ILE A 229 3.49 0.59 -9.40
C ILE A 229 2.00 0.81 -9.10
N GLY A 230 1.12 0.71 -10.12
CA GLY A 230 -0.31 0.72 -9.83
C GLY A 230 -1.19 1.56 -10.76
N HIS A 231 -0.68 2.01 -11.93
CA HIS A 231 -1.49 2.79 -12.88
C HIS A 231 -2.67 1.99 -13.45
N HIS A 232 -2.38 0.80 -13.96
CA HIS A 232 -3.33 0.01 -14.75
C HIS A 232 -4.02 -1.09 -13.95
N ASN A 233 -5.31 -1.27 -14.19
CA ASN A 233 -6.14 -2.31 -13.56
C ASN A 233 -5.55 -3.70 -13.77
N GLU A 234 -4.99 -3.97 -14.98
CA GLU A 234 -4.35 -5.24 -15.31
C GLU A 234 -3.19 -5.56 -14.36
N THR A 235 -2.41 -4.56 -13.96
CA THR A 235 -1.29 -4.73 -13.04
C THR A 235 -1.74 -4.82 -11.59
N VAL A 236 -2.69 -3.96 -11.18
CA VAL A 236 -3.24 -3.95 -9.81
C VAL A 236 -3.94 -5.28 -9.48
N SER A 237 -4.49 -5.96 -10.49
CA SER A 237 -5.19 -7.24 -10.32
C SER A 237 -4.26 -8.46 -10.30
N THR A 238 -2.94 -8.30 -10.52
CA THR A 238 -2.03 -9.45 -10.48
C THR A 238 -1.79 -9.96 -9.08
N LYS A 239 -1.54 -11.26 -8.98
CA LYS A 239 -1.15 -11.89 -7.71
C LYS A 239 0.10 -11.24 -7.13
N GLU A 240 1.09 -10.97 -7.96
CA GLU A 240 2.38 -10.38 -7.57
C GLU A 240 2.22 -8.99 -6.97
N PHE A 241 1.36 -8.15 -7.55
CA PHE A 241 1.06 -6.83 -7.00
C PHE A 241 0.31 -6.93 -5.66
N LEU A 242 -0.69 -7.80 -5.58
CA LEU A 242 -1.50 -7.99 -4.36
C LEU A 242 -0.66 -8.61 -3.23
N ASP A 243 0.24 -9.52 -3.53
CA ASP A 243 1.20 -10.06 -2.56
C ASP A 243 2.16 -8.98 -2.06
N LEU A 244 2.68 -8.14 -2.98
CA LEU A 244 3.57 -7.03 -2.67
C LEU A 244 2.93 -6.05 -1.70
N ILE A 245 1.74 -5.51 -2.01
CA ILE A 245 1.07 -4.52 -1.15
C ILE A 245 0.64 -5.12 0.19
N THR A 246 0.27 -6.41 0.21
CA THR A 246 -0.07 -7.11 1.46
C THR A 246 1.16 -7.27 2.36
N SER A 247 2.31 -7.66 1.80
CA SER A 247 3.58 -7.73 2.54
C SER A 247 3.97 -6.35 3.09
N GLY A 248 3.75 -5.28 2.31
CA GLY A 248 3.92 -3.90 2.76
C GLY A 248 3.05 -3.56 3.97
N VAL A 249 1.76 -3.92 3.94
CA VAL A 249 0.83 -3.72 5.07
C VAL A 249 1.31 -4.51 6.28
N ARG A 250 1.65 -5.81 6.13
CA ARG A 250 2.15 -6.66 7.22
C ARG A 250 3.37 -6.05 7.89
N TRP A 251 4.36 -5.65 7.09
CA TRP A 251 5.59 -5.05 7.61
C TRP A 251 5.33 -3.75 8.36
N ALA A 252 4.50 -2.87 7.80
CA ALA A 252 4.23 -1.57 8.38
C ALA A 252 3.46 -1.68 9.71
N THR A 253 2.53 -2.63 9.80
CA THR A 253 1.70 -2.86 11.01
C THR A 253 2.33 -3.84 12.00
N GLY A 254 3.44 -4.51 11.65
CA GLY A 254 4.10 -5.49 12.51
C GLY A 254 3.37 -6.85 12.59
N ARG A 255 2.64 -7.24 11.53
CA ARG A 255 1.88 -8.50 11.42
C ARG A 255 2.59 -9.54 10.59
#